data_7b5f75b644a78a1bb90876409e388b29
#
_entry.id   7b5f75b644a78a1bb90876409e388b29
#
_cell.length_a   1.000
_cell.length_b   1.000
_cell.length_c   1.000
_cell.angle_alpha   90.00
_cell.angle_beta   90.00
_cell.angle_gamma   90.00
#
_symmetry.space_group_name_H-M   'P 1'
#
loop_
_entity.id
_entity.type
_entity.pdbx_description
1 polymer ?
#
loop_
_entity_poly.entity_id
_entity_poly.type
_entity_poly.pdbx_seq_one_letter_code
_entity_poly.pdbx_strand_id
1 'polypeptide(L)'
;HRIARRQRQMCIRDRAKFTLPKVVDKFVKRYPNVHFQMHQCTPDESVEMAAKGEVDIALWTETTEKGENLVKMPCYKWSRSIIVPKGHPLASIPKIKLKDLSQYPIVTYVFGFTGSNDLDRAFFERGLKANVVFTATDADVIKTYVKMGTGVGIIASMAFNEEEDKDLISIPANHLFDSGTTYMGFRRGTYLRSHLFEFINMFAPHLTKKIVAKACATKSKKDLDKVFESIKLIRR
;
A
#
# COMPACT_ATOMS: atom_id res chain seq x y z
N HIS A 1 -23.13 -15.06 -31.16
CA HIS A 1 -23.08 -14.08 -30.08
C HIS A 1 -21.74 -14.25 -29.33
N ARG A 2 -20.72 -13.47 -29.70
CA ARG A 2 -19.49 -13.31 -28.88
C ARG A 2 -19.89 -12.53 -27.63
N ILE A 3 -20.08 -13.22 -26.52
CA ILE A 3 -20.07 -12.57 -25.20
C ILE A 3 -18.66 -12.03 -25.04
N ALA A 4 -18.49 -10.72 -25.19
CA ALA A 4 -17.23 -10.06 -24.91
C ALA A 4 -16.90 -10.31 -23.43
N ARG A 5 -15.98 -11.24 -23.15
CA ARG A 5 -15.42 -11.45 -21.84
C ARG A 5 -14.74 -10.14 -21.42
N ARG A 6 -15.36 -9.41 -20.50
CA ARG A 6 -14.85 -8.11 -20.08
C ARG A 6 -13.69 -8.34 -19.14
N GLN A 7 -12.50 -8.00 -19.61
CA GLN A 7 -11.30 -7.90 -18.76
C GLN A 7 -11.48 -6.74 -17.77
N ARG A 8 -11.11 -6.98 -16.51
CA ARG A 8 -11.05 -5.96 -15.46
C ARG A 8 -9.61 -5.82 -15.04
N GLN A 9 -9.09 -4.62 -15.18
CA GLN A 9 -7.68 -4.32 -14.94
C GLN A 9 -7.55 -3.51 -13.65
N MET A 10 -6.64 -3.96 -12.80
CA MET A 10 -6.29 -3.28 -11.56
C MET A 10 -4.79 -3.12 -11.47
N CYS A 11 -4.34 -1.92 -11.18
CA CYS A 11 -2.95 -1.66 -10.94
C CYS A 11 -2.68 -1.63 -9.42
N ILE A 12 -1.72 -2.44 -8.97
CA ILE A 12 -1.38 -2.58 -7.56
C ILE A 12 0.04 -3.09 -7.37
N ARG A 13 0.59 -2.85 -6.19
CA ARG A 13 1.91 -3.32 -5.77
C ARG A 13 1.80 -4.29 -4.58
N ASP A 14 2.74 -4.31 -3.64
CA ASP A 14 2.87 -5.25 -2.49
C ASP A 14 1.55 -5.73 -1.87
N ARG A 15 0.48 -4.94 -1.99
CA ARG A 15 -0.86 -5.28 -1.50
C ARG A 15 -1.51 -6.45 -2.23
N ALA A 16 -1.05 -6.71 -3.47
CA ALA A 16 -1.52 -7.85 -4.26
C ALA A 16 -1.33 -9.17 -3.50
N LYS A 17 -0.22 -9.31 -2.76
CA LYS A 17 0.12 -10.53 -2.04
C LYS A 17 -0.55 -10.62 -0.67
N PHE A 18 -0.66 -9.50 0.07
CA PHE A 18 -0.99 -9.58 1.50
C PHE A 18 -2.44 -9.21 1.84
N THR A 19 -3.07 -8.31 1.09
CA THR A 19 -4.42 -7.84 1.43
C THR A 19 -5.49 -8.23 0.42
N LEU A 20 -5.13 -8.40 -0.84
CA LEU A 20 -6.08 -8.70 -1.91
C LEU A 20 -6.49 -10.17 -2.03
N PRO A 21 -5.68 -11.20 -1.71
CA PRO A 21 -6.02 -12.58 -2.05
C PRO A 21 -7.40 -12.98 -1.55
N LYS A 22 -7.73 -12.67 -0.30
CA LYS A 22 -9.04 -12.98 0.30
C LYS A 22 -10.19 -12.21 -0.36
N VAL A 23 -9.95 -11.00 -0.83
CA VAL A 23 -10.95 -10.15 -1.51
C VAL A 23 -11.17 -10.66 -2.92
N VAL A 24 -10.10 -10.93 -3.65
CA VAL A 24 -10.15 -11.44 -5.03
C VAL A 24 -10.80 -12.81 -5.08
N ASP A 25 -10.46 -13.73 -4.18
CA ASP A 25 -11.09 -15.05 -4.08
C ASP A 25 -12.60 -14.95 -3.91
N LYS A 26 -13.06 -14.13 -2.95
CA LYS A 26 -14.49 -13.87 -2.75
C LYS A 26 -15.15 -13.23 -3.98
N PHE A 27 -14.46 -12.28 -4.60
CA PHE A 27 -14.98 -11.56 -5.75
C PHE A 27 -15.14 -12.46 -6.97
N VAL A 28 -14.12 -13.27 -7.30
CA VAL A 28 -14.14 -14.18 -8.45
C VAL A 28 -15.21 -15.27 -8.26
N LYS A 29 -15.34 -15.80 -7.05
CA LYS A 29 -16.42 -16.78 -6.73
C LYS A 29 -17.81 -16.18 -6.91
N ARG A 30 -18.01 -14.91 -6.54
CA ARG A 30 -19.30 -14.23 -6.65
C ARG A 30 -19.61 -13.77 -8.08
N TYR A 31 -18.58 -13.47 -8.87
CA TYR A 31 -18.70 -12.95 -10.24
C TYR A 31 -17.86 -13.77 -11.23
N PRO A 32 -18.22 -15.06 -11.46
CA PRO A 32 -17.40 -15.97 -12.26
C PRO A 32 -17.25 -15.56 -13.72
N ASN A 33 -18.15 -14.70 -14.22
CA ASN A 33 -18.12 -14.19 -15.60
C ASN A 33 -17.30 -12.87 -15.73
N VAL A 34 -16.70 -12.37 -14.63
CA VAL A 34 -15.83 -11.20 -14.66
C VAL A 34 -14.38 -11.64 -14.70
N HIS A 35 -13.68 -11.30 -15.77
CA HIS A 35 -12.24 -11.49 -15.84
C HIS A 35 -11.54 -10.45 -14.97
N PHE A 36 -10.79 -10.91 -13.97
CA PHE A 36 -9.98 -10.08 -13.10
C PHE A 36 -8.53 -10.12 -13.59
N GLN A 37 -7.97 -8.97 -13.91
CA GLN A 37 -6.58 -8.82 -14.32
C GLN A 37 -5.88 -7.82 -13.38
N MET A 38 -4.68 -8.16 -12.93
CA MET A 38 -3.89 -7.37 -12.02
C MET A 38 -2.57 -6.95 -12.67
N HIS A 39 -2.24 -5.67 -12.58
CA HIS A 39 -0.97 -5.12 -13.01
C HIS A 39 -0.17 -4.68 -11.79
N GLN A 40 1.12 -5.00 -11.78
CA GLN A 40 2.06 -4.46 -10.79
C GLN A 40 2.74 -3.23 -11.39
N CYS A 41 2.66 -2.11 -10.69
CA CYS A 41 3.17 -0.83 -11.15
C CYS A 41 3.50 0.10 -9.97
N THR A 42 4.21 1.18 -10.24
CA THR A 42 4.50 2.21 -9.24
C THR A 42 3.24 2.99 -8.84
N PRO A 43 3.24 3.70 -7.70
CA PRO A 43 2.12 4.55 -7.31
C PRO A 43 1.73 5.57 -8.40
N ASP A 44 2.71 6.21 -9.02
CA ASP A 44 2.48 7.20 -10.08
C ASP A 44 1.89 6.57 -11.35
N GLU A 45 2.46 5.44 -11.79
CA GLU A 45 1.92 4.68 -12.93
C GLU A 45 0.48 4.21 -12.65
N SER A 46 0.21 3.75 -11.41
CA SER A 46 -1.10 3.34 -10.96
C SER A 46 -2.14 4.44 -11.15
N VAL A 47 -1.80 5.63 -10.69
CA VAL A 47 -2.64 6.82 -10.80
C VAL A 47 -2.81 7.26 -12.25
N GLU A 48 -1.75 7.24 -13.05
CA GLU A 48 -1.81 7.59 -14.47
C GLU A 48 -2.67 6.62 -15.28
N MET A 49 -2.52 5.31 -15.09
CA MET A 49 -3.33 4.30 -15.76
C MET A 49 -4.82 4.46 -15.42
N ALA A 50 -5.13 4.73 -14.14
CA ALA A 50 -6.51 5.02 -13.74
C ALA A 50 -7.03 6.32 -14.36
N ALA A 51 -6.25 7.39 -14.38
CA ALA A 51 -6.63 8.66 -14.97
C ALA A 51 -6.90 8.56 -16.48
N LYS A 52 -6.11 7.76 -17.19
CA LYS A 52 -6.31 7.45 -18.61
C LYS A 52 -7.49 6.48 -18.85
N GLY A 53 -7.96 5.76 -17.81
CA GLY A 53 -8.99 4.73 -17.92
C GLY A 53 -8.48 3.42 -18.51
N GLU A 54 -7.18 3.18 -18.45
CA GLU A 54 -6.53 1.92 -18.84
C GLU A 54 -6.83 0.81 -17.82
N VAL A 55 -7.08 1.20 -16.56
CA VAL A 55 -7.55 0.31 -15.49
C VAL A 55 -8.86 0.82 -14.91
N ASP A 56 -9.69 -0.10 -14.44
CA ASP A 56 -10.98 0.23 -13.81
C ASP A 56 -10.77 0.80 -12.40
N ILE A 57 -9.77 0.28 -11.67
CA ILE A 57 -9.42 0.67 -10.29
C ILE A 57 -7.91 0.67 -10.13
N ALA A 58 -7.39 1.69 -9.48
CA ALA A 58 -6.01 1.74 -9.00
C ALA A 58 -5.95 1.66 -7.48
N LEU A 59 -4.89 1.04 -6.95
CA LEU A 59 -4.55 1.03 -5.52
C LEU A 59 -3.12 1.54 -5.35
N TRP A 60 -2.94 2.47 -4.42
CA TRP A 60 -1.61 3.00 -4.10
C TRP A 60 -1.50 3.38 -2.64
N THR A 61 -0.28 3.53 -2.14
CA THR A 61 0.00 3.68 -0.70
C THR A 61 0.70 4.98 -0.34
N GLU A 62 1.10 5.76 -1.32
CA GLU A 62 1.85 6.98 -1.12
C GLU A 62 1.06 8.19 -1.60
N THR A 63 1.40 9.35 -1.08
CA THR A 63 0.83 10.59 -1.59
C THR A 63 1.47 10.88 -2.94
N THR A 64 0.65 10.96 -3.98
CA THR A 64 1.06 11.43 -5.30
C THR A 64 0.36 12.75 -5.60
N GLU A 65 1.07 13.68 -6.21
CA GLU A 65 0.51 14.95 -6.67
C GLU A 65 -0.34 14.76 -7.93
N LYS A 66 -0.13 13.62 -8.61
CA LYS A 66 -0.88 13.26 -9.81
C LYS A 66 -2.28 12.76 -9.45
N GLY A 67 -3.21 12.82 -10.39
CA GLY A 67 -4.54 12.21 -10.25
C GLY A 67 -5.65 13.16 -9.84
N GLU A 68 -5.58 14.44 -10.20
CA GLU A 68 -6.69 15.40 -9.99
C GLU A 68 -8.01 14.92 -10.58
N ASN A 69 -7.94 14.14 -11.64
CA ASN A 69 -9.11 13.58 -12.34
C ASN A 69 -9.60 12.25 -11.76
N LEU A 70 -9.15 11.88 -10.56
CA LEU A 70 -9.56 10.66 -9.88
C LEU A 70 -10.57 10.93 -8.75
N VAL A 71 -11.42 9.95 -8.51
CA VAL A 71 -12.13 9.80 -7.25
C VAL A 71 -11.23 8.99 -6.33
N LYS A 72 -10.45 9.67 -5.48
CA LYS A 72 -9.51 9.08 -4.53
C LYS A 72 -10.21 8.79 -3.22
N MET A 73 -10.16 7.54 -2.76
CA MET A 73 -10.83 7.07 -1.55
C MET A 73 -9.82 6.42 -0.60
N PRO A 74 -9.74 6.86 0.67
CA PRO A 74 -8.88 6.23 1.66
C PRO A 74 -9.47 4.89 2.11
N CYS A 75 -8.66 3.83 2.10
CA CYS A 75 -9.11 2.47 2.43
C CYS A 75 -8.72 2.04 3.84
N TYR A 76 -7.44 2.12 4.20
CA TYR A 76 -6.93 1.76 5.53
C TYR A 76 -5.56 2.39 5.79
N LYS A 77 -5.20 2.49 7.06
CA LYS A 77 -3.85 2.87 7.49
C LYS A 77 -2.97 1.64 7.59
N TRP A 78 -1.69 1.81 7.31
CA TRP A 78 -0.67 0.78 7.46
C TRP A 78 0.57 1.34 8.13
N SER A 79 1.35 0.47 8.74
CA SER A 79 2.56 0.83 9.45
C SER A 79 3.78 0.11 8.88
N ARG A 80 4.97 0.53 9.32
CA ARG A 80 6.23 -0.12 9.00
C ARG A 80 6.69 -0.99 10.15
N SER A 81 7.39 -2.06 9.83
CA SER A 81 8.16 -2.88 10.76
C SER A 81 9.61 -2.92 10.32
N ILE A 82 10.49 -3.01 11.30
CA ILE A 82 11.88 -3.36 11.10
C ILE A 82 11.95 -4.88 11.13
N ILE A 83 12.61 -5.48 10.16
CA ILE A 83 12.87 -6.92 10.14
C ILE A 83 14.37 -7.19 10.23
N VAL A 84 14.73 -8.16 11.06
CA VAL A 84 16.11 -8.58 11.32
C VAL A 84 16.19 -10.09 11.39
N PRO A 85 17.35 -10.70 11.12
CA PRO A 85 17.55 -12.12 11.38
C PRO A 85 17.39 -12.45 12.86
N LYS A 86 17.02 -13.68 13.19
CA LYS A 86 17.03 -14.17 14.58
C LYS A 86 18.42 -14.01 15.19
N GLY A 87 18.48 -13.54 16.43
CA GLY A 87 19.73 -13.28 17.15
C GLY A 87 20.36 -11.92 16.84
N HIS A 88 19.76 -11.10 15.99
CA HIS A 88 20.27 -9.75 15.71
C HIS A 88 20.15 -8.84 16.95
N PRO A 89 21.17 -8.01 17.27
CA PRO A 89 21.16 -7.16 18.48
C PRO A 89 19.93 -6.25 18.61
N LEU A 90 19.42 -5.72 17.52
CA LEU A 90 18.21 -4.87 17.52
C LEU A 90 16.98 -5.59 18.07
N ALA A 91 16.90 -6.93 17.97
CA ALA A 91 15.76 -7.68 18.47
C ALA A 91 15.68 -7.67 20.01
N SER A 92 16.78 -7.38 20.69
CA SER A 92 16.86 -7.30 22.16
C SER A 92 16.59 -5.90 22.70
N ILE A 93 16.43 -4.88 21.84
CA ILE A 93 16.17 -3.51 22.25
C ILE A 93 14.67 -3.31 22.47
N PRO A 94 14.20 -3.02 23.69
CA PRO A 94 12.77 -2.91 23.99
C PRO A 94 12.05 -1.82 23.18
N LYS A 95 12.75 -0.72 22.87
CA LYS A 95 12.23 0.39 22.07
C LYS A 95 13.35 0.97 21.20
N ILE A 96 13.43 0.50 19.98
CA ILE A 96 14.41 0.94 18.99
C ILE A 96 14.23 2.44 18.70
N LYS A 97 15.34 3.16 18.54
CA LYS A 97 15.40 4.56 18.10
C LYS A 97 15.99 4.63 16.69
N LEU A 98 15.76 5.71 15.97
CA LEU A 98 16.38 5.93 14.65
C LEU A 98 17.91 5.96 14.71
N LYS A 99 18.49 6.41 15.84
CA LYS A 99 19.95 6.36 16.10
C LYS A 99 20.47 4.92 16.14
N ASP A 100 19.70 3.98 16.66
CA ASP A 100 20.08 2.57 16.69
C ASP A 100 20.06 1.99 15.27
N LEU A 101 19.05 2.33 14.49
CA LEU A 101 18.93 1.92 13.07
C LEU A 101 20.03 2.51 12.20
N SER A 102 20.46 3.75 12.45
CA SER A 102 21.50 4.42 11.66
C SER A 102 22.89 3.75 11.77
N GLN A 103 23.07 2.85 12.74
CA GLN A 103 24.31 2.07 12.90
C GLN A 103 24.38 0.86 11.95
N TYR A 104 23.30 0.50 11.28
CA TYR A 104 23.22 -0.68 10.45
C TYR A 104 22.93 -0.32 8.99
N PRO A 105 23.42 -1.14 8.03
CA PRO A 105 22.96 -1.07 6.65
C PRO A 105 21.46 -1.31 6.59
N ILE A 106 20.75 -0.53 5.77
CA ILE A 106 19.29 -0.62 5.62
C ILE A 106 18.95 -1.17 4.25
N VAL A 107 18.02 -2.12 4.24
CA VAL A 107 17.38 -2.69 3.05
C VAL A 107 15.90 -2.29 3.06
N THR A 108 15.41 -1.62 2.02
CA THR A 108 14.02 -1.13 2.01
C THR A 108 13.46 -1.00 0.60
N TYR A 109 12.28 -0.40 0.48
CA TYR A 109 11.66 -0.16 -0.81
C TYR A 109 12.32 0.96 -1.60
N VAL A 110 12.42 0.80 -2.93
CA VAL A 110 12.92 1.84 -3.86
C VAL A 110 12.21 3.19 -3.64
N PHE A 111 10.92 3.17 -3.37
CA PHE A 111 10.10 4.40 -3.21
C PHE A 111 10.17 4.99 -1.81
N GLY A 112 10.79 4.26 -0.88
CA GLY A 112 11.13 4.75 0.44
C GLY A 112 12.23 5.83 0.40
N PHE A 113 12.88 6.06 -0.74
CA PHE A 113 14.14 6.82 -0.83
C PHE A 113 14.20 7.85 -1.96
N THR A 114 13.10 8.29 -2.52
CA THR A 114 13.11 9.33 -3.58
C THR A 114 13.02 10.76 -3.04
N GLY A 115 13.68 11.04 -1.91
CA GLY A 115 13.94 12.41 -1.42
C GLY A 115 12.75 13.20 -0.86
N SER A 116 11.54 12.65 -0.91
CA SER A 116 10.33 13.35 -0.42
C SER A 116 9.45 12.50 0.49
N ASN A 117 9.92 11.34 0.95
CA ASN A 117 9.06 10.46 1.71
C ASN A 117 9.36 10.39 3.22
N ASP A 118 8.40 9.80 3.93
CA ASP A 118 8.34 9.76 5.39
C ASP A 118 9.57 9.10 6.04
N LEU A 119 10.27 8.20 5.32
CA LEU A 119 11.42 7.49 5.87
C LEU A 119 12.66 8.39 5.90
N ASP A 120 13.01 9.02 4.77
CA ASP A 120 14.11 9.97 4.69
C ASP A 120 13.89 11.16 5.61
N ARG A 121 12.65 11.68 5.63
CA ARG A 121 12.26 12.79 6.49
C ARG A 121 12.45 12.42 7.97
N ALA A 122 12.07 11.22 8.41
CA ALA A 122 12.20 10.78 9.79
C ALA A 122 13.67 10.78 10.28
N PHE A 123 14.60 10.38 9.42
CA PHE A 123 16.03 10.45 9.73
C PHE A 123 16.54 11.89 9.69
N PHE A 124 16.22 12.63 8.63
CA PHE A 124 16.68 14.01 8.42
C PHE A 124 16.26 14.95 9.57
N GLU A 125 15.00 14.90 10.00
CA GLU A 125 14.47 15.72 11.10
C GLU A 125 15.19 15.49 12.44
N ARG A 126 15.92 14.37 12.57
CA ARG A 126 16.72 14.03 13.76
C ARG A 126 18.22 14.20 13.55
N GLY A 127 18.62 14.86 12.45
CA GLY A 127 20.03 15.05 12.12
C GLY A 127 20.77 13.73 11.82
N LEU A 128 20.05 12.68 11.43
CA LEU A 128 20.60 11.38 11.11
C LEU A 128 20.54 11.13 9.60
N LYS A 129 21.41 10.24 9.13
CA LYS A 129 21.40 9.74 7.75
C LYS A 129 21.12 8.23 7.75
N ALA A 130 20.16 7.82 6.95
CA ALA A 130 19.91 6.40 6.72
C ALA A 130 21.02 5.82 5.84
N ASN A 131 21.64 4.72 6.26
CA ASN A 131 22.65 4.00 5.47
C ASN A 131 21.94 2.95 4.58
N VAL A 132 21.26 3.39 3.54
CA VAL A 132 20.57 2.46 2.62
C VAL A 132 21.56 1.88 1.64
N VAL A 133 21.74 0.58 1.72
CA VAL A 133 22.67 -0.20 0.88
C VAL A 133 21.97 -0.96 -0.22
N PHE A 134 20.68 -1.26 -0.07
CA PHE A 134 19.91 -1.99 -1.07
C PHE A 134 18.44 -1.57 -1.06
N THR A 135 17.86 -1.44 -2.25
CA THR A 135 16.44 -1.14 -2.42
C THR A 135 15.80 -2.14 -3.37
N ALA A 136 14.57 -2.54 -3.07
CA ALA A 136 13.77 -3.41 -3.91
C ALA A 136 12.33 -2.92 -4.03
N THR A 137 11.64 -3.43 -5.02
CA THR A 137 10.22 -3.10 -5.24
C THR A 137 9.28 -3.97 -4.42
N ASP A 138 9.76 -5.11 -3.93
CA ASP A 138 8.96 -6.17 -3.31
C ASP A 138 9.51 -6.55 -1.93
N ALA A 139 8.61 -6.80 -0.97
CA ALA A 139 8.98 -7.16 0.40
C ALA A 139 9.67 -8.51 0.50
N ASP A 140 9.35 -9.48 -0.36
CA ASP A 140 9.97 -10.81 -0.30
C ASP A 140 11.43 -10.74 -0.75
N VAL A 141 11.74 -9.89 -1.73
CA VAL A 141 13.12 -9.59 -2.11
C VAL A 141 13.85 -8.96 -0.93
N ILE A 142 13.27 -7.95 -0.28
CA ILE A 142 13.87 -7.31 0.92
C ILE A 142 14.12 -8.37 2.00
N LYS A 143 13.14 -9.20 2.33
CA LYS A 143 13.27 -10.29 3.32
C LYS A 143 14.39 -11.26 2.98
N THR A 144 14.54 -11.60 1.71
CA THR A 144 15.63 -12.48 1.23
C THR A 144 17.01 -11.88 1.54
N TYR A 145 17.23 -10.62 1.19
CA TYR A 145 18.50 -9.96 1.45
C TYR A 145 18.77 -9.73 2.94
N VAL A 146 17.73 -9.49 3.75
CA VAL A 146 17.85 -9.44 5.21
C VAL A 146 18.27 -10.80 5.79
N LYS A 147 17.67 -11.91 5.31
CA LYS A 147 18.08 -13.28 5.70
C LYS A 147 19.54 -13.57 5.36
N MET A 148 20.05 -13.02 4.26
CA MET A 148 21.45 -13.13 3.84
C MET A 148 22.41 -12.24 4.66
N GLY A 149 21.90 -11.41 5.57
CA GLY A 149 22.73 -10.52 6.39
C GLY A 149 23.18 -9.22 5.70
N THR A 150 22.57 -8.85 4.56
CA THR A 150 22.91 -7.60 3.85
C THR A 150 22.63 -6.35 4.68
N GLY A 151 21.66 -6.41 5.60
CA GLY A 151 21.31 -5.31 6.48
C GLY A 151 19.99 -5.55 7.20
N VAL A 152 19.49 -4.53 7.89
CA VAL A 152 18.18 -4.53 8.52
C VAL A 152 17.11 -4.10 7.53
N GLY A 153 15.98 -4.80 7.51
CA GLY A 153 14.90 -4.49 6.59
C GLY A 153 13.91 -3.49 7.17
N ILE A 154 13.37 -2.60 6.34
CA ILE A 154 12.20 -1.78 6.70
C ILE A 154 11.12 -2.07 5.67
N ILE A 155 10.04 -2.74 6.12
CA ILE A 155 8.93 -3.16 5.27
C ILE A 155 7.57 -2.72 5.83
N ALA A 156 6.52 -2.84 5.02
CA ALA A 156 5.15 -2.72 5.51
C ALA A 156 4.86 -3.87 6.49
N SER A 157 4.32 -3.58 7.68
CA SER A 157 4.11 -4.59 8.74
C SER A 157 3.29 -5.78 8.26
N MET A 158 2.31 -5.56 7.39
CA MET A 158 1.49 -6.62 6.81
C MET A 158 2.23 -7.57 5.85
N ALA A 159 3.44 -7.22 5.44
CA ALA A 159 4.26 -8.06 4.57
C ALA A 159 5.07 -9.10 5.34
N PHE A 160 5.05 -9.04 6.67
CA PHE A 160 5.66 -10.05 7.53
C PHE A 160 4.63 -11.11 7.92
N ASN A 161 4.98 -12.37 7.78
CA ASN A 161 4.18 -13.52 8.17
C ASN A 161 5.02 -14.44 9.06
N GLU A 162 4.64 -14.61 10.32
CA GLU A 162 5.37 -15.43 11.29
C GLU A 162 5.55 -16.88 10.86
N GLU A 163 4.59 -17.44 10.11
CA GLU A 163 4.64 -18.82 9.64
C GLU A 163 5.63 -19.01 8.48
N GLU A 164 5.76 -18.02 7.61
CA GLU A 164 6.63 -18.05 6.43
C GLU A 164 8.03 -17.48 6.72
N ASP A 165 8.12 -16.49 7.58
CA ASP A 165 9.33 -15.73 7.87
C ASP A 165 10.02 -16.17 9.17
N LYS A 166 10.05 -17.48 9.42
CA LYS A 166 10.55 -18.10 10.68
C LYS A 166 11.97 -17.71 11.06
N ASP A 167 12.79 -17.31 10.09
CA ASP A 167 14.19 -16.93 10.32
C ASP A 167 14.36 -15.45 10.64
N LEU A 168 13.28 -14.68 10.57
CA LEU A 168 13.25 -13.25 10.81
C LEU A 168 12.48 -12.91 12.09
N ILE A 169 12.77 -11.75 12.63
CA ILE A 169 12.01 -11.10 13.70
C ILE A 169 11.47 -9.78 13.16
N SER A 170 10.17 -9.54 13.37
CA SER A 170 9.53 -8.28 13.05
C SER A 170 9.38 -7.42 14.29
N ILE A 171 9.89 -6.21 14.24
CA ILE A 171 9.85 -5.23 15.33
C ILE A 171 8.98 -4.06 14.89
N PRO A 172 7.86 -3.78 15.60
CA PRO A 172 6.98 -2.66 15.25
C PRO A 172 7.70 -1.32 15.27
N ALA A 173 7.53 -0.54 14.20
CA ALA A 173 8.21 0.75 14.03
C ALA A 173 7.25 1.97 13.97
N ASN A 174 6.03 1.83 14.50
CA ASN A 174 4.99 2.86 14.49
C ASN A 174 5.39 4.15 15.22
N HIS A 175 6.32 4.04 16.16
CA HIS A 175 6.84 5.17 16.93
C HIS A 175 8.02 5.89 16.23
N LEU A 176 8.52 5.31 15.14
CA LEU A 176 9.63 5.86 14.36
C LEU A 176 9.16 6.50 13.05
N PHE A 177 8.12 5.93 12.46
CA PHE A 177 7.62 6.32 11.15
C PHE A 177 6.11 6.54 11.18
N ASP A 178 5.67 7.56 10.48
CA ASP A 178 4.25 7.84 10.33
C ASP A 178 3.52 6.71 9.62
N SER A 179 2.25 6.53 9.98
CA SER A 179 1.39 5.56 9.31
C SER A 179 1.03 6.04 7.92
N GLY A 180 1.29 5.22 6.91
CA GLY A 180 0.82 5.47 5.56
C GLY A 180 -0.67 5.18 5.40
N THR A 181 -1.26 5.67 4.33
CA THR A 181 -2.65 5.37 3.95
C THR A 181 -2.67 4.67 2.60
N THR A 182 -3.42 3.57 2.52
CA THR A 182 -3.73 2.94 1.24
C THR A 182 -4.97 3.60 0.66
N TYR A 183 -4.86 4.01 -0.58
CA TYR A 183 -5.94 4.62 -1.36
C TYR A 183 -6.40 3.69 -2.46
N MET A 184 -7.66 3.81 -2.80
CA MET A 184 -8.27 3.24 -3.99
C MET A 184 -8.83 4.38 -4.83
N GLY A 185 -8.70 4.30 -6.14
CA GLY A 185 -9.26 5.32 -7.00
C GLY A 185 -9.57 4.83 -8.39
N PHE A 186 -10.40 5.60 -9.06
CA PHE A 186 -10.82 5.41 -10.44
C PHE A 186 -11.08 6.76 -11.10
N ARG A 187 -11.09 6.79 -12.42
CA ARG A 187 -11.31 8.02 -13.19
C ARG A 187 -12.66 8.64 -12.86
N ARG A 188 -12.68 9.95 -12.63
CA ARG A 188 -13.91 10.72 -12.45
C ARG A 188 -14.81 10.59 -13.68
N GLY A 189 -16.11 10.50 -13.47
CA GLY A 189 -17.09 10.27 -14.53
C GLY A 189 -17.20 8.82 -15.01
N THR A 190 -16.42 7.88 -14.46
CA THR A 190 -16.59 6.46 -14.75
C THR A 190 -17.92 5.95 -14.22
N TYR A 191 -18.67 5.25 -15.07
CA TYR A 191 -19.87 4.54 -14.64
C TYR A 191 -19.49 3.30 -13.84
N LEU A 192 -19.71 3.35 -12.54
CA LEU A 192 -19.43 2.22 -11.64
C LEU A 192 -20.58 1.19 -11.72
N ARG A 193 -20.24 0.00 -12.19
CA ARG A 193 -21.17 -1.13 -12.20
C ARG A 193 -21.29 -1.76 -10.82
N SER A 194 -22.38 -2.48 -10.57
CA SER A 194 -22.68 -3.09 -9.27
C SER A 194 -21.52 -3.93 -8.70
N HIS A 195 -20.87 -4.74 -9.54
CA HIS A 195 -19.74 -5.56 -9.12
C HIS A 195 -18.50 -4.74 -8.69
N LEU A 196 -18.27 -3.54 -9.29
CA LEU A 196 -17.18 -2.66 -8.84
C LEU A 196 -17.47 -2.07 -7.45
N PHE A 197 -18.71 -1.67 -7.18
CA PHE A 197 -19.11 -1.26 -5.83
C PHE A 197 -18.91 -2.39 -4.83
N GLU A 198 -19.24 -3.62 -5.17
CA GLU A 198 -19.02 -4.78 -4.29
C GLU A 198 -17.54 -5.02 -4.06
N PHE A 199 -16.71 -4.94 -5.10
CA PHE A 199 -15.26 -5.06 -4.93
C PHE A 199 -14.69 -3.97 -4.00
N ILE A 200 -15.08 -2.71 -4.20
CA ILE A 200 -14.69 -1.58 -3.35
C ILE A 200 -15.09 -1.86 -1.88
N ASN A 201 -16.31 -2.30 -1.66
CA ASN A 201 -16.82 -2.60 -0.31
C ASN A 201 -16.16 -3.82 0.32
N MET A 202 -15.89 -4.88 -0.45
CA MET A 202 -15.13 -6.04 0.04
C MET A 202 -13.73 -5.67 0.48
N PHE A 203 -13.06 -4.76 -0.25
CA PHE A 203 -11.72 -4.30 0.07
C PHE A 203 -11.69 -3.32 1.24
N ALA A 204 -12.62 -2.37 1.28
CA ALA A 204 -12.76 -1.34 2.30
C ALA A 204 -14.23 -1.20 2.73
N PRO A 205 -14.67 -1.96 3.76
CA PRO A 205 -16.10 -2.06 4.12
C PRO A 205 -16.79 -0.74 4.49
N HIS A 206 -16.03 0.26 4.94
CA HIS A 206 -16.56 1.60 5.21
C HIS A 206 -16.91 2.37 3.91
N LEU A 207 -16.34 1.98 2.76
CA LEU A 207 -16.69 2.55 1.47
C LEU A 207 -17.99 1.94 0.94
N THR A 208 -19.08 2.28 1.62
CA THR A 208 -20.43 1.84 1.22
C THR A 208 -20.83 2.49 -0.11
N LYS A 209 -21.81 1.90 -0.80
CA LYS A 209 -22.35 2.45 -2.05
C LYS A 209 -22.77 3.93 -1.92
N LYS A 210 -23.34 4.30 -0.76
CA LYS A 210 -23.73 5.69 -0.45
C LYS A 210 -22.53 6.63 -0.37
N ILE A 211 -21.46 6.20 0.29
CA ILE A 211 -20.22 7.00 0.44
C ILE A 211 -19.52 7.15 -0.91
N VAL A 212 -19.40 6.06 -1.68
CA VAL A 212 -18.78 6.09 -3.01
C VAL A 212 -19.58 6.98 -3.96
N ALA A 213 -20.91 6.88 -3.97
CA ALA A 213 -21.77 7.75 -4.78
C ALA A 213 -21.60 9.23 -4.40
N LYS A 214 -21.51 9.54 -3.09
CA LYS A 214 -21.23 10.91 -2.61
C LYS A 214 -19.86 11.40 -3.07
N ALA A 215 -18.83 10.56 -3.00
CA ALA A 215 -17.49 10.89 -3.50
C ALA A 215 -17.47 11.16 -5.00
N CYS A 216 -18.20 10.37 -5.80
CA CYS A 216 -18.35 10.59 -7.24
C CYS A 216 -19.01 11.92 -7.60
N ALA A 217 -19.94 12.40 -6.78
CA ALA A 217 -20.67 13.65 -6.99
C ALA A 217 -19.84 14.91 -6.67
N THR A 218 -18.70 14.78 -6.00
CA THR A 218 -17.83 15.93 -5.66
C THR A 218 -17.16 16.53 -6.90
N LYS A 219 -17.04 17.85 -6.94
CA LYS A 219 -16.41 18.57 -8.04
C LYS A 219 -14.97 18.99 -7.75
N SER A 220 -14.60 19.10 -6.47
CA SER A 220 -13.28 19.53 -6.05
C SER A 220 -12.60 18.51 -5.13
N LYS A 221 -11.27 18.57 -5.04
CA LYS A 221 -10.49 17.77 -4.08
C LYS A 221 -10.93 18.06 -2.64
N LYS A 222 -11.14 19.35 -2.30
CA LYS A 222 -11.56 19.78 -0.97
C LYS A 222 -12.90 19.17 -0.56
N ASP A 223 -13.86 19.09 -1.47
CA ASP A 223 -15.16 18.47 -1.19
C ASP A 223 -15.02 16.95 -1.07
N LEU A 224 -14.15 16.33 -1.87
CA LEU A 224 -13.85 14.91 -1.76
C LEU A 224 -13.24 14.58 -0.39
N ASP A 225 -12.27 15.36 0.07
CA ASP A 225 -11.61 15.16 1.36
C ASP A 225 -12.63 15.25 2.52
N LYS A 226 -13.57 16.20 2.47
CA LYS A 226 -14.67 16.33 3.47
C LYS A 226 -15.55 15.07 3.54
N VAL A 227 -15.74 14.35 2.43
CA VAL A 227 -16.54 13.09 2.45
C VAL A 227 -15.91 12.06 3.38
N PHE A 228 -14.58 12.07 3.52
CA PHE A 228 -13.84 11.07 4.27
C PHE A 228 -13.31 11.56 5.63
N GLU A 229 -13.42 12.86 5.93
CA GLU A 229 -12.86 13.48 7.14
C GLU A 229 -13.36 12.81 8.44
N SER A 230 -14.63 12.42 8.49
CA SER A 230 -15.24 11.76 9.66
C SER A 230 -15.06 10.24 9.71
N ILE A 231 -14.44 9.66 8.67
CA ILE A 231 -14.31 8.20 8.57
C ILE A 231 -13.03 7.73 9.29
N LYS A 232 -13.24 6.95 10.35
CA LYS A 232 -12.13 6.30 11.06
C LYS A 232 -11.61 5.11 10.24
N LEU A 233 -10.39 5.25 9.71
CA LEU A 233 -9.74 4.16 8.97
C LEU A 233 -9.23 3.07 9.92
N ILE A 234 -9.47 1.82 9.56
CA ILE A 234 -8.85 0.67 10.24
C ILE A 234 -7.34 0.64 9.98
N ARG A 235 -6.58 0.08 10.92
CA ARG A 235 -5.16 -0.22 10.74
C ARG A 235 -5.00 -1.69 10.30
N ARG A 236 -4.13 -1.92 9.35
CA ARG A 236 -3.73 -3.25 8.87
C ARG A 236 -2.22 -3.38 8.87
#